data_530bddcd78b05dbf3ae71beac9a88b64
#
_entry.id   530bddcd78b05dbf3ae71beac9a88b64
#
_cell.length_a   1.000
_cell.length_b   1.000
_cell.length_c   1.000
_cell.angle_alpha   90.00
_cell.angle_beta   90.00
_cell.angle_gamma   90.00
#
_symmetry.space_group_name_H-M   'P 1'
#
loop_
_entity.id
_entity.type
_entity.pdbx_description
1 polymer ?
#
loop_
_entity_poly.entity_id
_entity_poly.type
_entity_poly.pdbx_seq_one_letter_code
_entity_poly.pdbx_strand_id
1 'polypeptide(L)'
;MSSYKNNVHLEGNIGKDAELKNTQSGDVVNFSIAVNEQWEDKHGKEHKTTDWFDIEVWGALTKFASTLKAGTPVIIEGKLKPDTYTADEVKHKTFSIKADYIRKIDYSQPEEEKPASTAKSKKGK
;
A
#
# COMPACT_ATOMS: atom_id res chain seq x y z
N MET A 1 2.07 -25.80 -0.66
CA MET A 1 2.45 -24.64 0.11
C MET A 1 3.89 -24.24 -0.13
N SER A 2 4.11 -22.97 -0.25
CA SER A 2 5.45 -22.48 -0.56
C SER A 2 6.23 -22.30 0.73
N SER A 3 7.50 -22.67 0.69
CA SER A 3 8.40 -22.40 1.81
C SER A 3 9.00 -21.01 1.72
N TYR A 4 8.71 -20.28 0.66
CA TYR A 4 9.24 -18.93 0.49
C TYR A 4 8.21 -17.90 0.92
N LYS A 5 8.71 -16.74 1.31
CA LYS A 5 7.86 -15.67 1.79
C LYS A 5 8.00 -14.44 0.91
N ASN A 6 6.89 -13.80 0.66
CA ASN A 6 6.87 -12.52 -0.03
C ASN A 6 5.67 -11.77 0.52
N ASN A 7 5.90 -11.01 1.58
CA ASN A 7 4.85 -10.29 2.28
C ASN A 7 5.18 -8.83 2.39
N VAL A 8 4.20 -7.99 2.12
CA VAL A 8 4.32 -6.55 2.28
C VAL A 8 3.15 -6.11 3.15
N HIS A 9 3.43 -5.29 4.12
CA HIS A 9 2.41 -4.68 4.96
C HIS A 9 2.66 -3.17 4.94
N LEU A 10 1.66 -2.41 4.52
CA LEU A 10 1.78 -0.96 4.44
C LEU A 10 0.56 -0.31 5.05
N GLU A 11 0.79 0.84 5.66
CA GLU A 11 -0.29 1.68 6.15
C GLU A 11 -0.04 3.07 5.61
N GLY A 12 -1.03 3.63 4.96
CA GLY A 12 -0.87 4.94 4.37
C GLY A 12 -2.18 5.48 3.88
N ASN A 13 -2.10 6.59 3.17
CA ASN A 13 -3.29 7.25 2.65
C ASN A 13 -3.33 7.12 1.14
N ILE A 14 -4.54 6.88 0.63
CA ILE A 14 -4.72 6.78 -0.80
C ILE A 14 -4.44 8.13 -1.45
N GLY A 15 -3.62 8.13 -2.50
CA GLY A 15 -3.21 9.36 -3.15
C GLY A 15 -4.21 9.91 -4.13
N LYS A 16 -4.87 9.05 -4.87
CA LYS A 16 -5.96 9.44 -5.75
C LYS A 16 -7.01 8.36 -5.74
N ASP A 17 -8.20 8.73 -6.22
CA ASP A 17 -9.29 7.78 -6.27
C ASP A 17 -8.86 6.54 -7.03
N ALA A 18 -9.28 5.39 -6.54
CA ALA A 18 -8.95 4.12 -7.17
C ALA A 18 -9.67 4.00 -8.52
N GLU A 19 -9.01 3.41 -9.49
CA GLU A 19 -9.54 3.24 -10.83
C GLU A 19 -9.72 1.78 -11.16
N LEU A 20 -10.91 1.44 -11.61
CA LEU A 20 -11.22 0.09 -12.05
C LEU A 20 -10.98 -0.03 -13.55
N LYS A 21 -10.28 -1.06 -13.95
CA LYS A 21 -10.07 -1.36 -15.36
C LYS A 21 -10.46 -2.79 -15.65
N ASN A 22 -11.07 -2.98 -16.79
CA ASN A 22 -11.42 -4.33 -17.25
C ASN A 22 -10.35 -4.78 -18.22
N THR A 23 -9.79 -5.94 -17.97
CA THR A 23 -8.75 -6.48 -18.84
C THR A 23 -9.12 -7.89 -19.27
N GLN A 24 -8.35 -8.43 -20.20
CA GLN A 24 -8.57 -9.80 -20.62
C GLN A 24 -8.34 -10.79 -19.50
N SER A 25 -7.50 -10.42 -18.55
CA SER A 25 -7.23 -11.30 -17.40
C SER A 25 -8.19 -11.08 -16.25
N GLY A 26 -9.13 -10.15 -16.40
CA GLY A 26 -10.10 -9.86 -15.37
C GLY A 26 -10.03 -8.39 -14.97
N ASP A 27 -10.77 -8.08 -13.94
CA ASP A 27 -10.82 -6.70 -13.44
C ASP A 27 -9.63 -6.42 -12.54
N VAL A 28 -9.10 -5.23 -12.65
CA VAL A 28 -8.03 -4.79 -11.77
C VAL A 28 -8.33 -3.37 -11.29
N VAL A 29 -8.02 -3.10 -10.04
CA VAL A 29 -8.12 -1.75 -9.49
C VAL A 29 -6.70 -1.29 -9.17
N ASN A 30 -6.37 -0.09 -9.62
CA ASN A 30 -5.06 0.50 -9.38
C ASN A 30 -5.19 1.77 -8.58
N PHE A 31 -4.30 1.95 -7.63
CA PHE A 31 -4.19 3.21 -6.90
C PHE A 31 -2.80 3.28 -6.29
N SER A 32 -2.48 4.44 -5.74
CA SER A 32 -1.23 4.59 -5.02
C SER A 32 -1.52 4.99 -3.59
N ILE A 33 -0.60 4.66 -2.70
CA ILE A 33 -0.71 5.11 -1.32
C ILE A 33 0.56 5.84 -0.95
N ALA A 34 0.37 6.81 -0.07
CA ALA A 34 1.46 7.60 0.49
C ALA A 34 1.73 7.11 1.89
N VAL A 35 2.96 6.70 2.13
CA VAL A 35 3.40 6.27 3.45
C VAL A 35 4.35 7.32 3.97
N ASN A 36 3.98 7.95 5.06
CA ASN A 36 4.77 9.04 5.63
C ASN A 36 5.67 8.50 6.72
N GLU A 37 6.90 8.95 6.71
CA GLU A 37 7.87 8.58 7.74
C GLU A 37 8.48 9.81 8.34
N GLN A 38 8.76 9.71 9.63
CA GLN A 38 9.51 10.74 10.34
C GLN A 38 10.71 10.08 10.98
N TRP A 39 11.83 10.75 10.90
CA TRP A 39 13.04 10.19 11.52
C TRP A 39 13.95 11.34 11.94
N GLU A 40 14.85 11.03 12.83
CA GLU A 40 15.75 12.02 13.40
C GLU A 40 17.17 11.64 13.00
N ASP A 41 17.95 12.63 12.55
CA ASP A 41 19.32 12.32 12.16
C ASP A 41 20.23 12.38 13.39
N LYS A 42 21.51 12.15 13.17
CA LYS A 42 22.46 12.08 14.28
C LYS A 42 22.66 13.43 14.99
N HIS A 43 22.18 14.49 14.36
CA HIS A 43 22.26 15.82 14.98
C HIS A 43 20.97 16.24 15.67
N GLY A 44 20.01 15.31 15.76
CA GLY A 44 18.74 15.59 16.40
C GLY A 44 17.76 16.34 15.52
N LYS A 45 18.06 16.48 14.24
CA LYS A 45 17.16 17.16 13.33
C LYS A 45 16.12 16.21 12.79
N GLU A 46 14.87 16.65 12.82
CA GLU A 46 13.76 15.85 12.37
C GLU A 46 13.58 15.94 10.87
N HIS A 47 13.30 14.82 10.25
CA HIS A 47 13.06 14.75 8.82
C HIS A 47 11.75 14.02 8.56
N LYS A 48 11.09 14.41 7.49
CA LYS A 48 9.86 13.77 7.05
C LYS A 48 10.00 13.40 5.60
N THR A 49 9.57 12.20 5.28
CA THR A 49 9.55 11.76 3.90
C THR A 49 8.22 11.10 3.60
N THR A 50 7.87 11.11 2.33
CA THR A 50 6.68 10.43 1.86
C THR A 50 7.10 9.48 0.76
N ASP A 51 6.80 8.21 0.96
CA ASP A 51 7.06 7.20 -0.06
C ASP A 51 5.75 6.82 -0.71
N TRP A 52 5.78 6.68 -2.03
CA TRP A 52 4.60 6.34 -2.81
C TRP A 52 4.72 4.92 -3.30
N PHE A 53 3.66 4.16 -3.14
CA PHE A 53 3.61 2.77 -3.58
C PHE A 53 2.43 2.56 -4.49
N ASP A 54 2.67 1.82 -5.58
CA ASP A 54 1.61 1.46 -6.51
C ASP A 54 0.99 0.16 -6.07
N ILE A 55 -0.33 0.16 -6.01
CA ILE A 55 -1.09 -0.99 -5.51
C ILE A 55 -1.98 -1.49 -6.63
N GLU A 56 -2.01 -2.81 -6.84
CA GLU A 56 -2.99 -3.39 -7.74
C GLU A 56 -3.78 -4.45 -7.01
N VAL A 57 -5.05 -4.51 -7.35
CA VAL A 57 -6.01 -5.39 -6.70
C VAL A 57 -6.76 -6.15 -7.79
N TRP A 58 -6.80 -7.46 -7.67
CA TRP A 58 -7.46 -8.32 -8.66
C TRP A 58 -8.57 -9.11 -7.99
N GLY A 59 -9.52 -9.56 -8.80
CA GLY A 59 -10.52 -10.53 -8.35
C GLY A 59 -11.62 -9.92 -7.50
N ALA A 60 -12.11 -10.68 -6.56
CA ALA A 60 -13.27 -10.28 -5.77
C ALA A 60 -13.05 -9.02 -4.95
N LEU A 61 -11.81 -8.78 -4.56
CA LEU A 61 -11.50 -7.61 -3.74
C LEU A 61 -11.64 -6.30 -4.52
N THR A 62 -11.71 -6.37 -5.86
CA THR A 62 -11.84 -5.16 -6.67
C THR A 62 -13.11 -4.38 -6.37
N LYS A 63 -14.17 -5.06 -5.98
CA LYS A 63 -15.41 -4.37 -5.64
C LYS A 63 -15.20 -3.38 -4.51
N PHE A 64 -14.57 -3.86 -3.44
CA PHE A 64 -14.30 -2.97 -2.32
C PHE A 64 -13.27 -1.91 -2.71
N ALA A 65 -12.21 -2.33 -3.39
CA ALA A 65 -11.13 -1.42 -3.71
C ALA A 65 -11.58 -0.27 -4.60
N SER A 66 -12.54 -0.52 -5.49
CA SER A 66 -13.00 0.51 -6.40
C SER A 66 -13.73 1.65 -5.70
N THR A 67 -14.13 1.45 -4.44
CA THR A 67 -14.81 2.49 -3.69
C THR A 67 -13.86 3.42 -2.94
N LEU A 68 -12.57 3.14 -2.99
CA LEU A 68 -11.60 3.90 -2.19
C LEU A 68 -11.33 5.25 -2.81
N LYS A 69 -11.27 6.27 -1.97
CA LYS A 69 -11.11 7.66 -2.40
C LYS A 69 -9.83 8.25 -1.88
N ALA A 70 -9.35 9.27 -2.58
CA ALA A 70 -8.15 9.98 -2.17
C ALA A 70 -8.25 10.42 -0.73
N GLY A 71 -7.16 10.29 -0.01
CA GLY A 71 -7.10 10.70 1.39
C GLY A 71 -7.54 9.66 2.39
N THR A 72 -8.09 8.53 1.93
CA THR A 72 -8.55 7.49 2.85
C THR A 72 -7.37 6.75 3.44
N PRO A 73 -7.28 6.63 4.77
CA PRO A 73 -6.21 5.83 5.37
C PRO A 73 -6.55 4.35 5.29
N VAL A 74 -5.58 3.55 4.87
CA VAL A 74 -5.81 2.12 4.67
C VAL A 74 -4.62 1.31 5.14
N ILE A 75 -4.91 0.05 5.47
CA ILE A 75 -3.89 -0.96 5.68
C ILE A 75 -3.94 -1.90 4.48
N ILE A 76 -2.79 -2.16 3.89
CA ILE A 76 -2.66 -3.01 2.72
C ILE A 76 -1.72 -4.15 3.06
N GLU A 77 -2.11 -5.36 2.73
CA GLU A 77 -1.22 -6.51 2.82
C GLU A 77 -1.23 -7.23 1.48
N GLY A 78 -0.07 -7.68 1.07
CA GLY A 78 0.04 -8.39 -0.18
C GLY A 78 1.46 -8.81 -0.43
N LYS A 79 1.81 -8.86 -1.70
CA LYS A 79 3.16 -9.26 -2.08
C LYS A 79 3.74 -8.27 -3.06
N LEU A 80 5.05 -8.23 -3.09
CA LEU A 80 5.78 -7.39 -4.02
C LEU A 80 5.84 -8.11 -5.37
N LYS A 81 5.44 -7.39 -6.39
CA LYS A 81 5.40 -7.94 -7.73
C LYS A 81 6.34 -7.17 -8.63
N PRO A 82 7.38 -7.80 -9.16
CA PRO A 82 8.24 -7.11 -10.11
C PRO A 82 7.64 -7.13 -11.50
N ASP A 83 7.88 -6.07 -12.24
CA ASP A 83 7.48 -5.97 -13.64
C ASP A 83 8.66 -5.45 -14.43
N THR A 84 8.78 -5.91 -15.65
CA THR A 84 9.78 -5.36 -16.55
C THR A 84 9.10 -4.85 -17.79
N TYR A 85 9.65 -3.80 -18.35
CA TYR A 85 9.18 -3.27 -19.62
C TYR A 85 10.37 -2.69 -20.37
N THR A 86 10.21 -2.55 -21.67
CA THR A 86 11.26 -2.03 -22.53
C THR A 86 10.83 -0.68 -23.04
N ALA A 87 11.68 0.32 -22.83
CA ALA A 87 11.47 1.65 -23.37
C ALA A 87 12.79 2.13 -23.93
N ASP A 88 12.76 2.67 -25.16
CA ASP A 88 13.99 3.13 -25.82
C ASP A 88 15.06 2.07 -25.84
N GLU A 89 14.66 0.83 -26.06
CA GLU A 89 15.54 -0.32 -26.17
C GLU A 89 16.27 -0.64 -24.88
N VAL A 90 15.81 -0.09 -23.77
CA VAL A 90 16.39 -0.35 -22.45
C VAL A 90 15.34 -1.06 -21.61
N LYS A 91 15.77 -2.10 -20.93
CA LYS A 91 14.90 -2.81 -20.02
C LYS A 91 14.82 -2.08 -18.69
N HIS A 92 13.60 -1.87 -18.23
CA HIS A 92 13.35 -1.24 -16.95
C HIS A 92 12.61 -2.21 -16.04
N LYS A 93 12.97 -2.17 -14.77
CA LYS A 93 12.30 -2.99 -13.79
C LYS A 93 11.55 -2.08 -12.82
N THR A 94 10.29 -2.38 -12.61
CA THR A 94 9.48 -1.66 -11.63
C THR A 94 8.86 -2.67 -10.69
N PHE A 95 8.27 -2.16 -9.62
CA PHE A 95 7.61 -3.00 -8.64
C PHE A 95 6.26 -2.42 -8.30
N SER A 96 5.31 -3.31 -8.10
CA SER A 96 4.01 -2.90 -7.56
C SER A 96 3.67 -3.87 -6.45
N ILE A 97 2.64 -3.54 -5.70
CA ILE A 97 2.19 -4.40 -4.63
C ILE A 97 0.85 -4.99 -5.04
N LYS A 98 0.81 -6.30 -5.11
CA LYS A 98 -0.43 -7.00 -5.42
C LYS A 98 -1.12 -7.28 -4.10
N ALA A 99 -2.17 -6.52 -3.81
CA ALA A 99 -2.83 -6.58 -2.52
C ALA A 99 -3.80 -7.75 -2.46
N ASP A 100 -3.79 -8.45 -1.35
CA ASP A 100 -4.78 -9.49 -1.11
C ASP A 100 -5.60 -9.19 0.14
N TYR A 101 -5.32 -8.07 0.82
CA TYR A 101 -6.08 -7.65 1.98
C TYR A 101 -6.02 -6.12 2.06
N ILE A 102 -7.17 -5.48 2.20
CA ILE A 102 -7.26 -4.02 2.34
C ILE A 102 -8.30 -3.72 3.40
N ARG A 103 -7.96 -2.81 4.30
CA ARG A 103 -8.91 -2.37 5.30
C ARG A 103 -8.76 -0.88 5.49
N LYS A 104 -9.87 -0.17 5.58
CA LYS A 104 -9.85 1.24 5.95
C LYS A 104 -9.53 1.36 7.43
N ILE A 105 -8.74 2.37 7.75
CA ILE A 105 -8.45 2.67 9.13
C ILE A 105 -9.43 3.74 9.59
N ASP A 106 -10.10 3.48 10.70
CA ASP A 106 -11.05 4.44 11.24
C ASP A 106 -10.48 5.02 12.52
N TYR A 107 -9.87 6.19 12.38
CA TYR A 107 -9.21 6.81 13.51
C TYR A 107 -10.20 7.40 14.51
N SER A 108 -11.47 7.43 14.18
CA SER A 108 -12.47 7.91 15.13
C SER A 108 -12.83 6.86 16.15
N GLN A 109 -12.39 5.61 15.96
CA GLN A 109 -12.70 4.53 16.88
C GLN A 109 -11.65 4.39 17.95
N PRO A 110 -12.02 3.95 19.14
CA PRO A 110 -11.02 3.68 20.14
C PRO A 110 -10.11 2.56 19.71
N GLU A 111 -8.97 2.50 20.33
CA GLU A 111 -7.96 1.55 19.95
C GLU A 111 -8.02 0.24 20.70
N GLU A 112 -9.13 -0.06 21.29
CA GLU A 112 -9.15 -1.18 22.21
C GLU A 112 -8.70 -2.47 21.56
N GLU A 113 -8.86 -2.59 20.28
CA GLU A 113 -8.53 -3.82 19.65
C GLU A 113 -7.14 -3.86 19.13
N LYS A 114 -6.38 -2.82 19.31
CA LYS A 114 -5.10 -2.76 18.68
C LYS A 114 -4.16 -3.74 19.31
N PRO A 115 -3.79 -4.76 18.64
CA PRO A 115 -2.76 -5.60 19.19
C PRO A 115 -1.51 -4.86 19.02
N ALA A 116 -0.93 -4.66 19.69
CA ALA A 116 0.21 -3.94 19.55
C ALA A 116 0.98 -4.03 18.33
N SER A 117 0.88 -3.97 18.02
CA SER A 117 1.57 -3.78 17.15
C SER A 117 2.16 -3.11 16.88
N THR A 118 1.91 -2.82 17.25
CA THR A 118 2.45 -2.21 17.09
C THR A 118 2.96 -1.53 17.15
N ALA A 119 2.86 -1.37 17.16
CA ALA A 119 3.34 -0.69 17.13
C ALA A 119 3.66 0.09 17.20
N LYS A 120 3.53 0.24 17.15
CA LYS A 120 3.78 0.94 17.05
C LYS A 120 3.92 1.65 17.08
N SER A 121 3.64 1.61 16.88
CA SER A 121 3.81 2.22 16.72
C SER A 121 3.82 2.90 16.92
N LYS A 122 3.64 2.98 16.93
CA LYS A 122 3.71 3.61 16.90
C LYS A 122 3.76 4.29 17.19
N LYS A 123 3.43 4.38 17.31
CA LYS A 123 3.54 5.03 17.40
C LYS A 123 3.60 5.74 17.56
N GLY A 124 3.16 5.75 17.62
CA GLY A 124 3.35 6.39 17.48
C GLY A 124 3.33 6.99 17.74
N LYS A 125 3.12 7.19 17.78
CA LYS A 125 3.35 7.61 17.66
C LYS A 125 3.56 7.97 17.63
#